data_9df3e195b955e181f91399412243fe21
#
_entry.id   9df3e195b955e181f91399412243fe21
#
_cell.length_a   1.000
_cell.length_b   1.000
_cell.length_c   1.000
_cell.angle_alpha   90.00
_cell.angle_beta   90.00
_cell.angle_gamma   90.00
#
_symmetry.space_group_name_H-M   'P 1'
#
loop_
_entity.id
_entity.type
_entity.pdbx_description
1 polymer ?
#
loop_
_entity_poly.entity_id
_entity_poly.type
_entity_poly.pdbx_seq_one_letter_code
_entity_poly.pdbx_strand_id
1 'polypeptide(L)'
;MNAVPTAPTVREKILATGQRIMGGKGFSAVGLNEVLAAAGVPKGSFYHYFGSKDAFGEALLEGYFEAYVADMERIFRQPGKTKAAQIEDYFAAWQDNQSFEDCQGKCLAVKLGAEVADLSDSMRSALDRGTAAIIAGMAAAIEAGQTEGSLPVQDDAKALAQSLYPLWLGASIMVKIVRTPQPFDNALRTTRHLLGLHANTATP
;
A
#
# COMPACT_ATOMS: atom_id res chain seq x y z
N MET A 1 23.86 19.68 -6.27
CA MET A 1 23.08 20.12 -7.44
C MET A 1 21.66 19.69 -7.22
N ASN A 2 20.77 20.62 -6.85
CA ASN A 2 19.35 20.32 -6.67
C ASN A 2 18.72 20.13 -8.06
N ALA A 3 18.30 18.91 -8.37
CA ALA A 3 17.50 18.66 -9.57
C ALA A 3 16.19 19.44 -9.43
N VAL A 4 15.94 20.35 -10.34
CA VAL A 4 14.64 21.05 -10.47
C VAL A 4 13.60 19.97 -10.77
N PRO A 5 12.48 19.87 -10.03
CA PRO A 5 11.43 18.91 -10.33
C PRO A 5 10.92 19.16 -11.75
N THR A 6 11.14 18.23 -12.65
CA THR A 6 10.56 18.26 -14.00
C THR A 6 9.04 18.20 -13.89
N ALA A 7 8.33 19.04 -14.65
CA ALA A 7 6.87 19.00 -14.68
C ALA A 7 6.40 17.59 -15.08
N PRO A 8 5.34 17.08 -14.43
CA PRO A 8 4.85 15.72 -14.69
C PRO A 8 4.44 15.57 -16.16
N THR A 9 4.79 14.45 -16.75
CA THR A 9 4.39 14.08 -18.11
C THR A 9 2.87 13.96 -18.22
N VAL A 10 2.34 14.02 -19.42
CA VAL A 10 0.89 13.81 -19.66
C VAL A 10 0.45 12.44 -19.17
N ARG A 11 1.27 11.39 -19.34
CA ARG A 11 1.00 10.04 -18.84
C ARG A 11 0.89 10.02 -17.31
N GLU A 12 1.84 10.58 -16.61
CA GLU A 12 1.85 10.68 -15.14
C GLU A 12 0.64 11.49 -14.62
N LYS A 13 0.28 12.57 -15.31
CA LYS A 13 -0.89 13.38 -14.95
C LYS A 13 -2.19 12.59 -15.07
N ILE A 14 -2.36 11.77 -16.12
CA ILE A 14 -3.53 10.90 -16.29
C ILE A 14 -3.56 9.83 -15.18
N LEU A 15 -2.42 9.18 -14.89
CA LEU A 15 -2.33 8.16 -13.85
C LEU A 15 -2.64 8.72 -12.46
N ALA A 16 -2.03 9.83 -12.07
CA ALA A 16 -2.28 10.46 -10.76
C ALA A 16 -3.73 10.90 -10.60
N THR A 17 -4.35 11.46 -11.67
CA THR A 17 -5.76 11.84 -11.66
C THR A 17 -6.67 10.62 -11.54
N GLY A 18 -6.38 9.55 -12.28
CA GLY A 18 -7.13 8.31 -12.22
C GLY A 18 -7.02 7.65 -10.84
N GLN A 19 -5.83 7.59 -10.27
CA GLN A 19 -5.60 7.05 -8.93
C GLN A 19 -6.47 7.75 -7.89
N ARG A 20 -6.51 9.08 -7.91
CA ARG A 20 -7.30 9.89 -6.99
C ARG A 20 -8.81 9.64 -7.14
N ILE A 21 -9.33 9.61 -8.37
CA ILE A 21 -10.78 9.47 -8.63
C ILE A 21 -11.23 8.03 -8.39
N MET A 22 -10.52 7.04 -8.93
CA MET A 22 -10.86 5.63 -8.82
C MET A 22 -10.64 5.11 -7.40
N GLY A 23 -9.64 5.62 -6.69
CA GLY A 23 -9.44 5.34 -5.26
C GLY A 23 -10.62 5.78 -4.39
N GLY A 24 -11.34 6.83 -4.76
CA GLY A 24 -12.57 7.25 -4.07
C GLY A 24 -13.81 6.46 -4.51
N LYS A 25 -14.01 6.30 -5.83
CA LYS A 25 -15.27 5.80 -6.41
C LYS A 25 -15.27 4.31 -6.77
N GLY A 26 -14.10 3.70 -7.01
CA GLY A 26 -13.96 2.36 -7.61
C GLY A 26 -13.61 2.44 -9.10
N PHE A 27 -13.13 1.34 -9.67
CA PHE A 27 -12.66 1.29 -11.05
C PHE A 27 -13.82 1.32 -12.05
N SER A 28 -14.83 0.48 -11.85
CA SER A 28 -15.99 0.35 -12.75
C SER A 28 -16.87 1.60 -12.74
N ALA A 29 -17.01 2.25 -11.59
CA ALA A 29 -17.85 3.43 -11.43
C ALA A 29 -17.28 4.70 -12.09
N VAL A 30 -16.02 4.68 -12.53
CA VAL A 30 -15.34 5.83 -13.12
C VAL A 30 -15.18 5.66 -14.63
N GLY A 31 -15.81 6.57 -15.37
CA GLY A 31 -15.66 6.66 -16.81
C GLY A 31 -14.33 7.29 -17.22
N LEU A 32 -13.77 6.85 -18.35
CA LEU A 32 -12.52 7.38 -18.88
C LEU A 32 -12.60 8.90 -19.15
N ASN A 33 -13.75 9.36 -19.65
CA ASN A 33 -13.95 10.79 -19.92
C ASN A 33 -13.90 11.64 -18.64
N GLU A 34 -14.32 11.11 -17.50
CA GLU A 34 -14.22 11.80 -16.21
C GLU A 34 -12.75 12.03 -15.82
N VAL A 35 -11.93 10.97 -15.94
CA VAL A 35 -10.48 11.06 -15.65
C VAL A 35 -9.81 12.09 -16.57
N LEU A 36 -10.09 12.03 -17.87
CA LEU A 36 -9.47 12.92 -18.87
C LEU A 36 -9.89 14.39 -18.68
N ALA A 37 -11.18 14.63 -18.42
CA ALA A 37 -11.67 15.97 -18.13
C ALA A 37 -11.00 16.55 -16.86
N ALA A 38 -10.91 15.74 -15.79
CA ALA A 38 -10.26 16.15 -14.55
C ALA A 38 -8.73 16.33 -14.70
N ALA A 39 -8.09 15.59 -15.60
CA ALA A 39 -6.68 15.74 -15.94
C ALA A 39 -6.41 16.92 -16.89
N GLY A 40 -7.44 17.48 -17.52
CA GLY A 40 -7.30 18.50 -18.56
C GLY A 40 -6.57 17.98 -19.82
N VAL A 41 -6.84 16.72 -20.21
CA VAL A 41 -6.14 16.02 -21.28
C VAL A 41 -7.13 15.60 -22.37
N PRO A 42 -6.85 15.85 -23.66
CA PRO A 42 -7.70 15.41 -24.77
C PRO A 42 -7.80 13.88 -24.85
N LYS A 43 -8.97 13.37 -25.29
CA LYS A 43 -9.22 11.92 -25.39
C LYS A 43 -8.20 11.19 -26.27
N GLY A 44 -7.74 11.81 -27.35
CA GLY A 44 -6.71 11.25 -28.23
C GLY A 44 -5.39 10.94 -27.53
N SER A 45 -5.00 11.75 -26.53
CA SER A 45 -3.78 11.53 -25.77
C SER A 45 -3.84 10.28 -24.91
N PHE A 46 -5.02 9.89 -24.44
CA PHE A 46 -5.17 8.66 -23.67
C PHE A 46 -4.77 7.42 -24.47
N TYR A 47 -5.34 7.28 -25.67
CA TYR A 47 -5.07 6.12 -26.53
C TYR A 47 -3.65 6.09 -27.09
N HIS A 48 -2.94 7.21 -27.03
CA HIS A 48 -1.50 7.25 -27.30
C HIS A 48 -0.67 6.55 -26.20
N TYR A 49 -1.11 6.64 -24.93
CA TYR A 49 -0.39 6.06 -23.78
C TYR A 49 -0.93 4.72 -23.32
N PHE A 50 -2.24 4.49 -23.47
CA PHE A 50 -2.94 3.32 -22.95
C PHE A 50 -3.88 2.76 -24.01
N GLY A 51 -3.66 1.52 -24.42
CA GLY A 51 -4.47 0.88 -25.47
C GLY A 51 -5.93 0.63 -25.07
N SER A 52 -6.21 0.50 -23.77
CA SER A 52 -7.53 0.23 -23.21
C SER A 52 -7.67 0.79 -21.80
N LYS A 53 -8.90 0.76 -21.24
CA LYS A 53 -9.15 1.09 -19.82
C LYS A 53 -8.45 0.08 -18.89
N ASP A 54 -8.38 -1.19 -19.29
CA ASP A 54 -7.72 -2.24 -18.52
C ASP A 54 -6.20 -2.04 -18.48
N ALA A 55 -5.56 -1.73 -19.63
CA ALA A 55 -4.14 -1.38 -19.67
C ALA A 55 -3.82 -0.11 -18.86
N PHE A 56 -4.75 0.84 -18.80
CA PHE A 56 -4.65 1.99 -17.91
C PHE A 56 -4.76 1.58 -16.45
N GLY A 57 -5.69 0.68 -16.09
CA GLY A 57 -5.85 0.14 -14.76
C GLY A 57 -4.62 -0.63 -14.28
N GLU A 58 -4.04 -1.46 -15.16
CA GLU A 58 -2.77 -2.16 -14.89
C GLU A 58 -1.64 -1.16 -14.59
N ALA A 59 -1.40 -0.19 -15.49
CA ALA A 59 -0.37 0.82 -15.30
C ALA A 59 -0.58 1.68 -14.03
N LEU A 60 -1.84 1.93 -13.66
CA LEU A 60 -2.19 2.65 -12.45
C LEU A 60 -1.84 1.85 -11.19
N LEU A 61 -2.13 0.55 -11.18
CA LEU A 61 -1.78 -0.35 -10.08
C LEU A 61 -0.26 -0.52 -9.97
N GLU A 62 0.45 -0.72 -11.08
CA GLU A 62 1.91 -0.82 -11.10
C GLU A 62 2.56 0.43 -10.50
N GLY A 63 2.20 1.61 -10.98
CA GLY A 63 2.74 2.87 -10.43
C GLY A 63 2.40 3.10 -8.96
N TYR A 64 1.21 2.66 -8.51
CA TYR A 64 0.84 2.69 -7.09
C TYR A 64 1.75 1.78 -6.26
N PHE A 65 1.97 0.53 -6.67
CA PHE A 65 2.80 -0.40 -5.92
C PHE A 65 4.29 -0.02 -5.94
N GLU A 66 4.79 0.51 -7.06
CA GLU A 66 6.16 1.04 -7.13
C GLU A 66 6.38 2.16 -6.10
N ALA A 67 5.47 3.13 -6.04
CA ALA A 67 5.53 4.21 -5.06
C ALA A 67 5.40 3.69 -3.62
N TYR A 68 4.50 2.75 -3.38
CA TYR A 68 4.28 2.14 -2.07
C TYR A 68 5.54 1.41 -1.57
N VAL A 69 6.15 0.58 -2.42
CA VAL A 69 7.38 -0.16 -2.08
C VAL A 69 8.54 0.80 -1.81
N ALA A 70 8.68 1.86 -2.61
CA ALA A 70 9.70 2.88 -2.38
C ALA A 70 9.52 3.59 -1.02
N ASP A 71 8.29 3.92 -0.64
CA ASP A 71 7.98 4.51 0.67
C ASP A 71 8.25 3.54 1.82
N MET A 72 7.86 2.26 1.67
CA MET A 72 8.16 1.19 2.63
C MET A 72 9.66 1.01 2.81
N GLU A 73 10.43 0.94 1.72
CA GLU A 73 11.89 0.83 1.78
C GLU A 73 12.53 2.03 2.49
N ARG A 74 12.01 3.23 2.28
CA ARG A 74 12.49 4.43 2.97
C ARG A 74 12.30 4.31 4.48
N ILE A 75 11.17 3.75 4.94
CA ILE A 75 10.93 3.49 6.37
C ILE A 75 11.91 2.43 6.88
N PHE A 76 12.07 1.32 6.17
CA PHE A 76 12.95 0.22 6.58
C PHE A 76 14.46 0.50 6.44
N ARG A 77 14.84 1.67 5.90
CA ARG A 77 16.24 2.14 5.82
C ARG A 77 16.51 3.37 6.69
N GLN A 78 15.61 3.75 7.59
CA GLN A 78 15.84 4.90 8.48
C GLN A 78 17.07 4.67 9.37
N PRO A 79 18.09 5.57 9.31
CA PRO A 79 19.27 5.41 10.14
C PRO A 79 18.97 5.62 11.62
N GLY A 80 19.73 4.93 12.48
CA GLY A 80 19.62 5.11 13.94
C GLY A 80 18.44 4.40 14.60
N LYS A 81 17.63 3.63 13.85
CA LYS A 81 16.55 2.80 14.39
C LYS A 81 16.83 1.33 14.20
N THR A 82 16.43 0.50 15.16
CA THR A 82 16.39 -0.97 14.99
C THR A 82 15.32 -1.37 13.99
N LYS A 83 15.42 -2.59 13.45
CA LYS A 83 14.38 -3.12 12.54
C LYS A 83 13.02 -3.24 13.23
N ALA A 84 12.99 -3.61 14.50
CA ALA A 84 11.75 -3.61 15.28
C ALA A 84 11.09 -2.23 15.28
N ALA A 85 11.84 -1.16 15.57
CA ALA A 85 11.32 0.20 15.55
C ALA A 85 10.88 0.65 14.14
N GLN A 86 11.61 0.28 13.09
CA GLN A 86 11.25 0.59 11.71
C GLN A 86 9.95 -0.14 11.28
N ILE A 87 9.74 -1.38 11.75
CA ILE A 87 8.50 -2.14 11.49
C ILE A 87 7.32 -1.51 12.25
N GLU A 88 7.51 -1.05 13.49
CA GLU A 88 6.47 -0.30 14.21
C GLU A 88 6.13 1.01 13.50
N ASP A 89 7.11 1.77 13.01
CA ASP A 89 6.88 2.98 12.22
C ASP A 89 6.10 2.69 10.91
N TYR A 90 6.40 1.58 10.26
CA TYR A 90 5.69 1.16 9.05
C TYR A 90 4.20 0.93 9.33
N PHE A 91 3.87 0.22 10.41
CA PHE A 91 2.48 -0.01 10.76
C PHE A 91 1.78 1.24 11.31
N ALA A 92 2.49 2.14 11.99
CA ALA A 92 1.97 3.44 12.37
C ALA A 92 1.64 4.28 11.11
N ALA A 93 2.54 4.34 10.13
CA ALA A 93 2.29 5.00 8.85
C ALA A 93 1.11 4.37 8.08
N TRP A 94 0.92 3.04 8.19
CA TRP A 94 -0.25 2.37 7.63
C TRP A 94 -1.54 2.87 8.28
N GLN A 95 -1.60 2.95 9.62
CA GLN A 95 -2.77 3.49 10.34
C GLN A 95 -3.08 4.93 9.92
N ASP A 96 -2.07 5.81 9.89
CA ASP A 96 -2.23 7.22 9.52
C ASP A 96 -2.78 7.37 8.10
N ASN A 97 -2.26 6.58 7.16
CA ASN A 97 -2.69 6.59 5.76
C ASN A 97 -4.10 6.00 5.52
N GLN A 98 -4.62 5.21 6.46
CA GLN A 98 -5.91 4.51 6.35
C GLN A 98 -6.93 4.97 7.39
N SER A 99 -6.66 6.07 8.10
CA SER A 99 -7.59 6.62 9.09
C SER A 99 -8.96 6.90 8.47
N PHE A 100 -10.04 6.69 9.24
CA PHE A 100 -11.42 6.78 8.74
C PHE A 100 -11.83 8.21 8.34
N GLU A 101 -11.13 9.24 8.83
CA GLU A 101 -11.42 10.65 8.51
C GLU A 101 -10.98 11.04 7.09
N ASP A 102 -9.93 10.39 6.54
CA ASP A 102 -9.37 10.68 5.22
C ASP A 102 -9.19 9.41 4.37
N CYS A 103 -10.09 8.43 4.54
CA CYS A 103 -10.07 7.14 3.84
C CYS A 103 -10.29 7.22 2.32
N GLN A 104 -10.30 8.43 1.73
CA GLN A 104 -10.59 8.59 0.31
C GLN A 104 -9.40 8.18 -0.56
N GLY A 105 -9.32 6.87 -0.84
CA GLY A 105 -8.53 6.38 -1.97
C GLY A 105 -7.04 6.20 -1.74
N LYS A 106 -6.53 6.23 -0.50
CA LYS A 106 -5.10 6.10 -0.24
C LYS A 106 -4.54 4.68 -0.46
N CYS A 107 -5.34 3.62 -0.25
CA CYS A 107 -4.90 2.26 -0.54
C CYS A 107 -5.73 1.65 -1.67
N LEU A 108 -5.13 1.55 -2.84
CA LEU A 108 -5.80 0.96 -4.01
C LEU A 108 -6.03 -0.54 -3.83
N ALA A 109 -5.14 -1.27 -3.16
CA ALA A 109 -5.33 -2.69 -2.87
C ALA A 109 -6.60 -2.93 -2.04
N VAL A 110 -6.86 -2.10 -1.03
CA VAL A 110 -8.08 -2.16 -0.21
C VAL A 110 -9.33 -1.73 -1.00
N LYS A 111 -9.20 -0.70 -1.84
CA LYS A 111 -10.34 -0.12 -2.54
C LYS A 111 -10.74 -0.87 -3.80
N LEU A 112 -9.75 -1.31 -4.57
CA LEU A 112 -9.96 -1.86 -5.91
C LEU A 112 -9.70 -3.37 -5.96
N GLY A 113 -8.98 -3.96 -4.98
CA GLY A 113 -8.41 -5.30 -5.09
C GLY A 113 -9.42 -6.37 -5.50
N ALA A 114 -10.51 -6.52 -4.78
CA ALA A 114 -11.54 -7.52 -5.10
C ALA A 114 -12.23 -7.22 -6.43
N GLU A 115 -12.58 -5.94 -6.67
CA GLU A 115 -13.27 -5.52 -7.87
C GLU A 115 -12.46 -5.82 -9.16
N VAL A 116 -11.22 -5.38 -9.20
CA VAL A 116 -10.42 -5.48 -10.44
C VAL A 116 -9.82 -6.86 -10.66
N ALA A 117 -9.67 -7.65 -9.59
CA ALA A 117 -9.22 -9.04 -9.72
C ALA A 117 -10.21 -9.90 -10.50
N ASP A 118 -11.51 -9.60 -10.39
CA ASP A 118 -12.56 -10.31 -11.13
C ASP A 118 -12.78 -9.74 -12.54
N LEU A 119 -12.36 -8.50 -12.79
CA LEU A 119 -12.63 -7.80 -14.06
C LEU A 119 -11.57 -8.02 -15.12
N SER A 120 -10.29 -8.19 -14.74
CA SER A 120 -9.19 -8.19 -15.70
C SER A 120 -8.00 -8.99 -15.18
N ASP A 121 -7.55 -9.96 -15.98
CA ASP A 121 -6.37 -10.77 -15.67
C ASP A 121 -5.08 -9.94 -15.58
N SER A 122 -4.94 -8.88 -16.37
CA SER A 122 -3.77 -8.01 -16.31
C SER A 122 -3.74 -7.22 -15.00
N MET A 123 -4.88 -6.65 -14.60
CA MET A 123 -4.99 -5.95 -13.31
C MET A 123 -4.83 -6.91 -12.11
N ARG A 124 -5.40 -8.11 -12.17
CA ARG A 124 -5.19 -9.16 -11.17
C ARG A 124 -3.70 -9.51 -11.03
N SER A 125 -3.01 -9.66 -12.14
CA SER A 125 -1.56 -9.95 -12.16
C SER A 125 -0.74 -8.79 -11.59
N ALA A 126 -1.12 -7.54 -11.85
CA ALA A 126 -0.48 -6.36 -11.25
C ALA A 126 -0.68 -6.32 -9.73
N LEU A 127 -1.90 -6.65 -9.23
CA LEU A 127 -2.17 -6.81 -7.80
C LEU A 127 -1.30 -7.89 -7.16
N ASP A 128 -1.21 -9.06 -7.80
CA ASP A 128 -0.43 -10.20 -7.31
C ASP A 128 1.07 -9.81 -7.19
N ARG A 129 1.65 -9.27 -8.25
CA ARG A 129 3.03 -8.79 -8.24
C ARG A 129 3.28 -7.72 -7.16
N GLY A 130 2.38 -6.75 -7.08
CA GLY A 130 2.52 -5.63 -6.14
C GLY A 130 2.39 -6.07 -4.67
N THR A 131 1.41 -6.91 -4.35
CA THR A 131 1.24 -7.45 -3.00
C THR A 131 2.38 -8.38 -2.61
N ALA A 132 2.87 -9.22 -3.56
CA ALA A 132 4.04 -10.06 -3.35
C ALA A 132 5.30 -9.23 -3.04
N ALA A 133 5.51 -8.10 -3.72
CA ALA A 133 6.64 -7.21 -3.46
C ALA A 133 6.57 -6.58 -2.05
N ILE A 134 5.39 -6.16 -1.59
CA ILE A 134 5.20 -5.66 -0.22
C ILE A 134 5.51 -6.75 0.80
N ILE A 135 4.97 -7.96 0.61
CA ILE A 135 5.21 -9.10 1.51
C ILE A 135 6.71 -9.45 1.55
N ALA A 136 7.39 -9.45 0.40
CA ALA A 136 8.82 -9.72 0.33
C ALA A 136 9.65 -8.66 1.07
N GLY A 137 9.33 -7.37 0.92
CA GLY A 137 10.00 -6.29 1.63
C GLY A 137 9.79 -6.37 3.15
N MET A 138 8.58 -6.72 3.59
CA MET A 138 8.25 -6.94 5.00
C MET A 138 9.01 -8.15 5.57
N ALA A 139 9.07 -9.26 4.81
CA ALA A 139 9.82 -10.46 5.20
C ALA A 139 11.32 -10.13 5.38
N ALA A 140 11.92 -9.39 4.44
CA ALA A 140 13.31 -8.98 4.55
C ALA A 140 13.56 -8.08 5.78
N ALA A 141 12.63 -7.20 6.13
CA ALA A 141 12.74 -6.38 7.35
C ALA A 141 12.65 -7.22 8.63
N ILE A 142 11.77 -8.23 8.67
CA ILE A 142 11.62 -9.17 9.80
C ILE A 142 12.91 -9.99 9.94
N GLU A 143 13.41 -10.59 8.87
CA GLU A 143 14.65 -11.39 8.87
C GLU A 143 15.85 -10.57 9.36
N ALA A 144 15.96 -9.32 8.89
CA ALA A 144 17.00 -8.42 9.36
C ALA A 144 16.86 -8.10 10.86
N GLY A 145 15.62 -7.92 11.36
CA GLY A 145 15.36 -7.71 12.78
C GLY A 145 15.68 -8.91 13.66
N GLN A 146 15.44 -10.12 13.17
CA GLN A 146 15.87 -11.37 13.80
C GLN A 146 17.40 -11.46 13.85
N THR A 147 18.08 -11.15 12.74
CA THR A 147 19.53 -11.20 12.62
C THR A 147 20.21 -10.19 13.54
N GLU A 148 19.71 -8.96 13.63
CA GLU A 148 20.27 -7.93 14.53
C GLU A 148 19.83 -8.10 15.99
N GLY A 149 18.91 -9.04 16.28
CA GLY A 149 18.40 -9.32 17.63
C GLY A 149 17.37 -8.34 18.18
N SER A 150 16.82 -7.45 17.35
CA SER A 150 15.73 -6.55 17.76
C SER A 150 14.35 -7.21 17.71
N LEU A 151 14.20 -8.31 16.96
CA LEU A 151 13.03 -9.17 16.96
C LEU A 151 13.38 -10.52 17.58
N PRO A 152 12.78 -10.88 18.74
CA PRO A 152 13.08 -12.15 19.44
C PRO A 152 12.42 -13.37 18.80
N VAL A 153 11.42 -13.18 17.93
CA VAL A 153 10.71 -14.25 17.24
C VAL A 153 11.66 -15.05 16.33
N GLN A 154 11.48 -16.39 16.31
CA GLN A 154 12.32 -17.28 15.50
C GLN A 154 11.52 -17.96 14.36
N ASP A 155 10.25 -17.60 14.21
CA ASP A 155 9.40 -18.12 13.13
C ASP A 155 9.89 -17.64 11.76
N ASP A 156 9.50 -18.35 10.71
CA ASP A 156 9.86 -18.01 9.34
C ASP A 156 9.37 -16.59 8.97
N ALA A 157 10.29 -15.70 8.62
CA ALA A 157 10.01 -14.30 8.33
C ALA A 157 9.02 -14.11 7.18
N LYS A 158 9.07 -15.01 6.17
CA LYS A 158 8.13 -14.98 5.04
C LYS A 158 6.73 -15.38 5.48
N ALA A 159 6.60 -16.42 6.30
CA ALA A 159 5.30 -16.85 6.84
C ALA A 159 4.68 -15.76 7.72
N LEU A 160 5.48 -15.09 8.54
CA LEU A 160 5.04 -13.95 9.35
C LEU A 160 4.54 -12.81 8.45
N ALA A 161 5.29 -12.41 7.44
CA ALA A 161 4.90 -11.35 6.50
C ALA A 161 3.61 -11.71 5.73
N GLN A 162 3.49 -12.97 5.28
CA GLN A 162 2.28 -13.50 4.62
C GLN A 162 1.04 -13.50 5.53
N SER A 163 1.23 -13.58 6.84
CA SER A 163 0.14 -13.50 7.82
C SER A 163 -0.21 -12.05 8.16
N LEU A 164 0.80 -11.19 8.30
CA LEU A 164 0.62 -9.80 8.69
C LEU A 164 -0.04 -8.96 7.60
N TYR A 165 0.36 -9.11 6.33
CA TYR A 165 -0.17 -8.28 5.26
C TYR A 165 -1.70 -8.43 5.07
N PRO A 166 -2.29 -9.64 4.96
CA PRO A 166 -3.75 -9.81 4.92
C PRO A 166 -4.46 -9.35 6.19
N LEU A 167 -3.85 -9.52 7.37
CA LEU A 167 -4.40 -9.02 8.63
C LEU A 167 -4.61 -7.50 8.56
N TRP A 168 -3.63 -6.73 8.08
CA TRP A 168 -3.71 -5.29 7.97
C TRP A 168 -4.62 -4.82 6.83
N LEU A 169 -4.70 -5.57 5.71
CA LEU A 169 -5.72 -5.32 4.68
C LEU A 169 -7.13 -5.50 5.24
N GLY A 170 -7.37 -6.59 6.00
CA GLY A 170 -8.64 -6.85 6.65
C GLY A 170 -9.00 -5.76 7.67
N ALA A 171 -8.04 -5.35 8.50
CA ALA A 171 -8.22 -4.25 9.45
C ALA A 171 -8.60 -2.94 8.73
N SER A 172 -7.96 -2.64 7.60
CA SER A 172 -8.27 -1.45 6.79
C SER A 172 -9.71 -1.45 6.25
N ILE A 173 -10.21 -2.62 5.84
CA ILE A 173 -11.62 -2.78 5.44
C ILE A 173 -12.55 -2.58 6.64
N MET A 174 -12.22 -3.21 7.77
CA MET A 174 -13.05 -3.14 8.98
C MET A 174 -13.16 -1.73 9.54
N VAL A 175 -12.08 -0.95 9.57
CA VAL A 175 -12.10 0.46 9.99
C VAL A 175 -13.11 1.27 9.15
N LYS A 176 -13.18 1.03 7.85
CA LYS A 176 -14.18 1.69 6.97
C LYS A 176 -15.61 1.28 7.29
N ILE A 177 -15.83 0.04 7.72
CA ILE A 177 -17.15 -0.50 8.06
C ILE A 177 -17.62 0.02 9.42
N VAL A 178 -16.79 -0.16 10.45
CA VAL A 178 -17.20 0.15 11.84
C VAL A 178 -16.98 1.60 12.25
N ARG A 179 -16.21 2.37 11.46
CA ARG A 179 -15.91 3.79 11.69
C ARG A 179 -15.23 4.07 13.04
N THR A 180 -14.39 3.17 13.50
CA THR A 180 -13.57 3.31 14.71
C THR A 180 -12.14 2.80 14.45
N PRO A 181 -11.11 3.24 15.19
CA PRO A 181 -9.74 2.77 15.05
C PRO A 181 -9.51 1.35 15.58
N GLN A 182 -10.45 0.78 16.33
CA GLN A 182 -10.31 -0.49 17.03
C GLN A 182 -9.74 -1.65 16.17
N PRO A 183 -10.13 -1.85 14.88
CA PRO A 183 -9.53 -2.90 14.07
C PRO A 183 -8.02 -2.75 13.89
N PHE A 184 -7.51 -1.51 13.80
CA PHE A 184 -6.07 -1.27 13.74
C PHE A 184 -5.38 -1.53 15.07
N ASP A 185 -5.99 -1.14 16.19
CA ASP A 185 -5.44 -1.43 17.53
C ASP A 185 -5.33 -2.96 17.74
N ASN A 186 -6.32 -3.72 17.27
CA ASN A 186 -6.28 -5.18 17.29
C ASN A 186 -5.19 -5.74 16.39
N ALA A 187 -5.06 -5.23 15.16
CA ALA A 187 -4.01 -5.65 14.23
C ALA A 187 -2.62 -5.37 14.77
N LEU A 188 -2.40 -4.18 15.35
CA LEU A 188 -1.11 -3.80 15.95
C LEU A 188 -0.76 -4.70 17.14
N ARG A 189 -1.73 -4.99 18.02
CA ARG A 189 -1.51 -5.90 19.15
C ARG A 189 -1.14 -7.31 18.69
N THR A 190 -1.84 -7.82 17.66
CA THR A 190 -1.54 -9.12 17.05
C THR A 190 -0.17 -9.11 16.39
N THR A 191 0.19 -8.04 15.67
CA THR A 191 1.51 -7.86 15.06
C THR A 191 2.61 -7.91 16.12
N ARG A 192 2.47 -7.17 17.22
CA ARG A 192 3.43 -7.18 18.32
C ARG A 192 3.57 -8.57 18.94
N HIS A 193 2.45 -9.28 19.11
CA HIS A 193 2.47 -10.66 19.63
C HIS A 193 3.24 -11.60 18.69
N LEU A 194 2.93 -11.57 17.39
CA LEU A 194 3.57 -12.42 16.39
C LEU A 194 5.07 -12.14 16.25
N LEU A 195 5.49 -10.88 16.41
CA LEU A 195 6.89 -10.48 16.31
C LEU A 195 7.63 -10.54 17.65
N GLY A 196 6.98 -10.95 18.73
CA GLY A 196 7.57 -11.01 20.08
C GLY A 196 7.84 -9.63 20.69
N LEU A 197 7.22 -8.57 20.15
CA LEU A 197 7.33 -7.20 20.65
C LEU A 197 6.33 -6.96 21.78
N HIS A 198 6.51 -7.64 22.90
CA HIS A 198 5.72 -7.37 24.11
C HIS A 198 6.16 -6.02 24.69
N ALA A 199 5.21 -5.19 25.13
CA ALA A 199 5.55 -4.08 25.98
C ALA A 199 6.36 -4.65 27.16
N ASN A 200 7.60 -4.17 27.33
CA ASN A 200 8.35 -4.46 28.56
C ASN A 200 7.46 -4.03 29.73
N THR A 201 6.71 -4.95 30.32
CA THR A 201 6.28 -4.79 31.70
C THR A 201 7.56 -4.84 32.51
N ALA A 202 8.17 -3.67 32.69
CA ALA A 202 9.20 -3.51 33.70
C ALA A 202 8.59 -4.07 35.00
N THR A 203 9.09 -5.20 35.42
CA THR A 203 8.81 -5.78 36.73
C THR A 203 9.34 -4.76 37.77
N PRO A 204 8.54 -4.39 38.76
CA PRO A 204 8.96 -3.44 39.81
C PRO A 204 10.13 -3.96 40.64
#